data_14c00ef308ea350e9e404ea5f26c70c9
#
_entry.id   14c00ef308ea350e9e404ea5f26c70c9
#
_cell.length_a   1.000
_cell.length_b   1.000
_cell.length_c   1.000
_cell.angle_alpha   90.00
_cell.angle_beta   90.00
_cell.angle_gamma   90.00
#
_symmetry.space_group_name_H-M   'P 1'
#
loop_
_entity.id
_entity.type
_entity.pdbx_description
1 polymer ?
#
loop_
_entity_poly.entity_id
_entity_poly.type
_entity_poly.pdbx_seq_one_letter_code
_entity_poly.pdbx_strand_id
1 'polypeptide(L)'
;MTIIEKIIAKHSKFDTVKPGDIVDIEIDARAARDFGGPNVVKHIEKNNLTIDDVSKTLFTFDTNPTGSDQKYAMNQQIIRIFARKHGIKVFDINNGIGTHTLISEGYSYPGSTSLTTDSHANILGAIGSFGQGMGDKDIAAAFHSGRVWFKVPKSAKINLIGKRPANVTAKDIVLNLLNRFGANSLLSYSVEIYGEEVDKFTLDERITISSMGTEMGTIIILFTPNQEVMDYCEAATGRKLEAMKADTDAEYVEEFDVDLSGFVPMVSLPGKPHDAVNILEAKKTKIDSAFVGSCTNGRMEDLRAVANVLKGKTIAPGVVLKIVPTTNAIWDQCLDEGLIKIFKDAGAMVSNAGCAGCAAGQVGQNGPGEITISSGNRNFPGKQGKGSVYLASPATVAASAVAGYITTYDDIPDEPAVFTMEEHEEKLKKAEEAEKHLEQKKSIIEGRVWYIKEDNIDTDMIFHNRYLTITDINEMGQYTFDNLEGYEDFAKKAKPGDIVVTQKNFGSGSSRQQAVDCFKSLGVQAILAESFGAIYERNAINAAFPIMAYDSMEELELKDGDKIRVNFETGEITNLENNKSISGEAFSEVQLEIFQNGGLF
;
A
#
# COMPACT_ATOMS: atom_id res chain seq x y z
N MET A 1 7.61 1.99 -29.63
CA MET A 1 7.12 2.38 -28.27
C MET A 1 6.58 1.16 -27.53
N THR A 2 6.81 1.10 -26.22
CA THR A 2 6.22 0.14 -25.29
C THR A 2 4.71 0.44 -25.08
N ILE A 3 3.97 -0.46 -24.43
CA ILE A 3 2.53 -0.27 -24.20
C ILE A 3 2.28 1.04 -23.40
N ILE A 4 3.07 1.27 -22.33
CA ILE A 4 2.88 2.47 -21.50
C ILE A 4 3.19 3.75 -22.26
N GLU A 5 4.25 3.77 -23.07
CA GLU A 5 4.59 4.92 -23.90
C GLU A 5 3.48 5.26 -24.90
N LYS A 6 2.88 4.23 -25.54
CA LYS A 6 1.73 4.41 -26.45
C LYS A 6 0.51 4.97 -25.73
N ILE A 7 0.19 4.45 -24.55
CA ILE A 7 -0.95 4.96 -23.76
C ILE A 7 -0.71 6.42 -23.39
N ILE A 8 0.47 6.75 -22.89
CA ILE A 8 0.81 8.12 -22.49
C ILE A 8 0.84 9.07 -23.70
N ALA A 9 1.46 8.66 -24.81
CA ALA A 9 1.48 9.47 -26.03
C ALA A 9 0.05 9.78 -26.52
N LYS A 10 -0.82 8.76 -26.60
CA LYS A 10 -2.22 8.88 -27.02
C LYS A 10 -3.02 9.89 -26.16
N HIS A 11 -2.69 10.02 -24.88
CA HIS A 11 -3.39 10.90 -23.93
C HIS A 11 -2.64 12.22 -23.67
N SER A 12 -1.57 12.49 -24.40
CA SER A 12 -0.77 13.71 -24.30
C SER A 12 -0.86 14.55 -25.58
N LYS A 13 -0.08 15.61 -25.65
CA LYS A 13 0.06 16.44 -26.85
C LYS A 13 1.14 15.93 -27.82
N PHE A 14 1.80 14.84 -27.50
CA PHE A 14 2.96 14.33 -28.21
C PHE A 14 2.60 13.04 -28.93
N ASP A 15 3.01 12.90 -30.18
CA ASP A 15 2.84 11.66 -30.96
C ASP A 15 3.71 10.51 -30.43
N THR A 16 4.83 10.86 -29.78
CA THR A 16 5.77 9.91 -29.17
C THR A 16 6.30 10.48 -27.86
N VAL A 17 6.57 9.60 -26.90
CA VAL A 17 7.20 9.94 -25.61
C VAL A 17 8.33 8.98 -25.31
N LYS A 18 9.23 9.37 -24.42
CA LYS A 18 10.40 8.57 -24.00
C LYS A 18 10.47 8.50 -22.47
N PRO A 19 11.07 7.43 -21.91
CA PRO A 19 11.34 7.34 -20.48
C PRO A 19 12.04 8.59 -19.95
N GLY A 20 11.47 9.16 -18.90
CA GLY A 20 11.97 10.40 -18.28
C GLY A 20 11.28 11.68 -18.73
N ASP A 21 10.55 11.69 -19.82
CA ASP A 21 9.73 12.84 -20.24
C ASP A 21 8.67 13.13 -19.18
N ILE A 22 8.42 14.41 -18.91
CA ILE A 22 7.32 14.85 -18.05
C ILE A 22 6.25 15.44 -18.96
N VAL A 23 5.09 14.81 -18.97
CA VAL A 23 3.99 15.13 -19.87
C VAL A 23 2.68 15.28 -19.09
N ASP A 24 1.82 16.14 -19.60
CA ASP A 24 0.46 16.30 -19.10
C ASP A 24 -0.46 15.34 -19.85
N ILE A 25 -1.14 14.46 -19.15
CA ILE A 25 -1.99 13.40 -19.74
C ILE A 25 -3.47 13.58 -19.38
N GLU A 26 -4.32 13.35 -20.36
CA GLU A 26 -5.77 13.25 -20.14
C GLU A 26 -6.13 11.97 -19.41
N ILE A 27 -7.12 12.07 -18.53
CA ILE A 27 -7.57 10.94 -17.71
C ILE A 27 -9.01 10.58 -18.10
N ASP A 28 -9.20 9.36 -18.59
CA ASP A 28 -10.50 8.84 -19.04
C ASP A 28 -11.44 8.55 -17.87
N ALA A 29 -10.92 8.07 -16.74
CA ALA A 29 -11.71 7.82 -15.54
C ALA A 29 -11.00 8.30 -14.27
N ARG A 30 -11.74 8.99 -13.41
CA ARG A 30 -11.24 9.56 -12.16
C ARG A 30 -12.12 9.11 -11.02
N ALA A 31 -11.55 8.43 -10.04
CA ALA A 31 -12.31 7.89 -8.93
C ALA A 31 -11.72 8.27 -7.57
N ALA A 32 -12.56 8.46 -6.58
CA ALA A 32 -12.14 8.58 -5.20
C ALA A 32 -12.96 7.65 -4.30
N ARG A 33 -12.28 6.99 -3.37
CA ARG A 33 -12.88 6.04 -2.42
C ARG A 33 -13.41 6.74 -1.18
N ASP A 34 -14.19 6.05 -0.39
CA ASP A 34 -14.65 6.51 0.93
C ASP A 34 -13.49 6.70 1.94
N PHE A 35 -12.29 6.22 1.64
CA PHE A 35 -11.07 6.48 2.43
C PHE A 35 -10.50 7.88 2.17
N GLY A 36 -10.14 8.21 0.92
CA GLY A 36 -9.51 9.49 0.54
C GLY A 36 -10.49 10.53 -0.04
N GLY A 37 -11.69 10.10 -0.45
CA GLY A 37 -12.67 10.95 -1.11
C GLY A 37 -13.09 12.20 -0.35
N PRO A 38 -13.27 12.19 0.98
CA PRO A 38 -13.57 13.41 1.73
C PRO A 38 -12.48 14.47 1.62
N ASN A 39 -11.22 14.07 1.56
CA ASN A 39 -10.12 15.02 1.35
C ASN A 39 -10.13 15.58 -0.07
N VAL A 40 -10.44 14.77 -1.07
CA VAL A 40 -10.65 15.24 -2.46
C VAL A 40 -11.76 16.29 -2.49
N VAL A 41 -12.90 16.03 -1.85
CA VAL A 41 -14.02 16.99 -1.71
C VAL A 41 -13.54 18.27 -1.04
N LYS A 42 -12.84 18.18 0.09
CA LYS A 42 -12.30 19.31 0.82
C LYS A 42 -11.36 20.18 -0.04
N HIS A 43 -10.49 19.54 -0.84
CA HIS A 43 -9.61 20.27 -1.76
C HIS A 43 -10.39 21.02 -2.84
N ILE A 44 -11.42 20.40 -3.41
CA ILE A 44 -12.27 21.01 -4.43
C ILE A 44 -13.02 22.22 -3.85
N GLU A 45 -13.69 22.05 -2.70
CA GLU A 45 -14.47 23.11 -2.07
C GLU A 45 -13.60 24.26 -1.56
N LYS A 46 -12.48 23.97 -0.85
CA LYS A 46 -11.56 25.00 -0.33
C LYS A 46 -10.99 25.90 -1.43
N ASN A 47 -10.74 25.36 -2.61
CA ASN A 47 -10.15 26.09 -3.72
C ASN A 47 -11.19 26.54 -4.77
N ASN A 48 -12.48 26.36 -4.50
CA ASN A 48 -13.59 26.69 -5.42
C ASN A 48 -13.41 26.09 -6.83
N LEU A 49 -12.94 24.84 -6.89
CA LEU A 49 -12.70 24.15 -8.16
C LEU A 49 -14.01 23.64 -8.76
N THR A 50 -14.11 23.68 -10.07
CA THR A 50 -15.22 23.07 -10.84
C THR A 50 -14.85 21.63 -11.21
N ILE A 51 -15.84 20.79 -11.49
CA ILE A 51 -15.62 19.46 -12.04
C ILE A 51 -15.56 19.56 -13.57
N ASP A 52 -14.52 18.99 -14.16
CA ASP A 52 -14.30 18.99 -15.61
C ASP A 52 -15.41 18.21 -16.36
N ASP A 53 -15.49 16.93 -16.07
CA ASP A 53 -16.47 16.02 -16.69
C ASP A 53 -17.04 15.06 -15.64
N VAL A 54 -18.32 15.24 -15.30
CA VAL A 54 -19.02 14.41 -14.31
C VAL A 54 -19.25 12.97 -14.80
N SER A 55 -19.25 12.72 -16.12
CA SER A 55 -19.42 11.38 -16.68
C SER A 55 -18.17 10.52 -16.54
N LYS A 56 -17.01 11.16 -16.38
CA LYS A 56 -15.69 10.55 -16.15
C LYS A 56 -15.26 10.54 -14.68
N THR A 57 -16.06 11.17 -13.82
CA THR A 57 -15.75 11.39 -12.40
C THR A 57 -16.69 10.59 -11.54
N LEU A 58 -16.16 9.86 -10.55
CA LEU A 58 -16.99 8.99 -9.72
C LEU A 58 -16.41 8.79 -8.31
N PHE A 59 -17.27 8.32 -7.42
CA PHE A 59 -16.88 7.85 -6.10
C PHE A 59 -17.22 6.38 -5.92
N THR A 60 -16.41 5.66 -5.13
CA THR A 60 -16.58 4.24 -4.82
C THR A 60 -16.48 4.02 -3.31
N PHE A 61 -17.44 3.31 -2.74
CA PHE A 61 -17.48 3.01 -1.32
C PHE A 61 -17.16 1.54 -1.09
N ASP A 62 -15.90 1.24 -0.98
CA ASP A 62 -15.37 -0.11 -0.92
C ASP A 62 -14.49 -0.38 0.31
N THR A 63 -14.08 0.66 1.02
CA THR A 63 -13.18 0.51 2.17
C THR A 63 -13.95 0.01 3.38
N ASN A 64 -15.14 0.55 3.66
CA ASN A 64 -16.01 0.08 4.75
C ASN A 64 -17.45 -0.20 4.27
N PRO A 65 -17.67 -1.26 3.47
CA PRO A 65 -19.01 -1.57 2.94
C PRO A 65 -19.97 -2.10 4.01
N THR A 66 -19.49 -2.45 5.19
CA THR A 66 -20.35 -2.93 6.30
C THR A 66 -20.94 -1.79 7.14
N GLY A 67 -20.41 -0.56 7.00
CA GLY A 67 -20.87 0.61 7.77
C GLY A 67 -20.63 0.51 9.28
N SER A 68 -19.69 -0.35 9.71
CA SER A 68 -19.44 -0.62 11.13
C SER A 68 -18.64 0.46 11.85
N ASP A 69 -18.03 1.40 11.13
CA ASP A 69 -17.21 2.48 11.65
C ASP A 69 -17.87 3.84 11.43
N GLN A 70 -18.09 4.60 12.51
CA GLN A 70 -18.74 5.92 12.45
C GLN A 70 -17.97 6.95 11.62
N LYS A 71 -16.64 6.90 11.63
CA LYS A 71 -15.79 7.79 10.82
C LYS A 71 -16.06 7.56 9.32
N TYR A 72 -16.15 6.31 8.89
CA TYR A 72 -16.49 5.99 7.50
C TYR A 72 -17.92 6.40 7.14
N ALA A 73 -18.86 6.27 8.05
CA ALA A 73 -20.24 6.74 7.82
C ALA A 73 -20.28 8.25 7.55
N MET A 74 -19.49 9.05 8.30
CA MET A 74 -19.32 10.49 8.05
C MET A 74 -18.66 10.75 6.68
N ASN A 75 -17.59 10.06 6.36
CA ASN A 75 -16.89 10.19 5.08
C ASN A 75 -17.84 9.92 3.90
N GLN A 76 -18.59 8.84 3.98
CA GLN A 76 -19.57 8.46 2.97
C GLN A 76 -20.68 9.51 2.84
N GLN A 77 -21.15 10.08 3.96
CA GLN A 77 -22.15 11.15 3.95
C GLN A 77 -21.65 12.41 3.24
N ILE A 78 -20.43 12.87 3.56
CA ILE A 78 -19.79 14.03 2.91
C ILE A 78 -19.76 13.82 1.39
N ILE A 79 -19.30 12.66 0.96
CA ILE A 79 -19.19 12.32 -0.46
C ILE A 79 -20.57 12.27 -1.12
N ARG A 80 -21.57 11.63 -0.50
CA ARG A 80 -22.95 11.56 -1.06
C ARG A 80 -23.56 12.94 -1.25
N ILE A 81 -23.37 13.86 -0.29
CA ILE A 81 -23.87 15.24 -0.39
C ILE A 81 -23.18 15.96 -1.56
N PHE A 82 -21.85 15.89 -1.62
CA PHE A 82 -21.07 16.50 -2.68
C PHE A 82 -21.42 15.94 -4.06
N ALA A 83 -21.51 14.62 -4.18
CA ALA A 83 -21.85 13.94 -5.43
C ALA A 83 -23.23 14.35 -5.96
N ARG A 84 -24.24 14.40 -5.08
CA ARG A 84 -25.59 14.89 -5.44
C ARG A 84 -25.58 16.33 -5.92
N LYS A 85 -24.83 17.21 -5.25
CA LYS A 85 -24.70 18.62 -5.62
C LYS A 85 -24.11 18.81 -7.02
N HIS A 86 -23.16 17.96 -7.41
CA HIS A 86 -22.42 18.07 -8.67
C HIS A 86 -22.89 17.09 -9.76
N GLY A 87 -23.83 16.20 -9.48
CA GLY A 87 -24.30 15.18 -10.43
C GLY A 87 -23.30 14.05 -10.68
N ILE A 88 -22.40 13.80 -9.73
CA ILE A 88 -21.37 12.75 -9.83
C ILE A 88 -21.95 11.40 -9.44
N LYS A 89 -21.59 10.33 -10.18
CA LYS A 89 -22.02 8.96 -9.87
C LYS A 89 -21.29 8.45 -8.62
N VAL A 90 -22.03 7.80 -7.74
CA VAL A 90 -21.51 7.08 -6.57
C VAL A 90 -21.82 5.60 -6.72
N PHE A 91 -20.79 4.78 -6.74
CA PHE A 91 -20.90 3.35 -6.51
C PHE A 91 -20.86 3.12 -4.99
N ASP A 92 -22.02 3.02 -4.40
CA ASP A 92 -22.20 2.99 -2.94
C ASP A 92 -21.79 1.63 -2.34
N ILE A 93 -21.99 1.45 -1.04
CA ILE A 93 -21.54 0.29 -0.24
C ILE A 93 -21.98 -1.09 -0.76
N ASN A 94 -22.91 -1.14 -1.67
CA ASN A 94 -23.41 -2.39 -2.29
C ASN A 94 -22.74 -2.73 -3.64
N ASN A 95 -21.70 -2.03 -4.07
CA ASN A 95 -21.06 -2.29 -5.37
C ASN A 95 -19.75 -3.09 -5.27
N GLY A 96 -18.96 -2.85 -4.23
CA GLY A 96 -17.67 -3.50 -4.03
C GLY A 96 -16.48 -2.67 -4.49
N ILE A 97 -15.36 -3.31 -4.78
CA ILE A 97 -14.06 -2.65 -5.01
C ILE A 97 -14.10 -1.77 -6.25
N GLY A 98 -13.77 -0.49 -6.07
CA GLY A 98 -13.88 0.53 -7.10
C GLY A 98 -13.06 0.25 -8.35
N THR A 99 -11.84 -0.23 -8.22
CA THR A 99 -10.98 -0.58 -9.37
C THR A 99 -11.56 -1.72 -10.22
N HIS A 100 -12.21 -2.71 -9.61
CA HIS A 100 -12.95 -3.75 -10.33
C HIS A 100 -14.22 -3.19 -10.98
N THR A 101 -14.92 -2.29 -10.28
CA THR A 101 -16.10 -1.60 -10.83
C THR A 101 -15.74 -0.76 -12.05
N LEU A 102 -14.57 -0.10 -12.08
CA LEU A 102 -14.11 0.63 -13.26
C LEU A 102 -14.02 -0.27 -14.50
N ILE A 103 -13.60 -1.52 -14.35
CA ILE A 103 -13.53 -2.49 -15.45
C ILE A 103 -14.96 -2.95 -15.84
N SER A 104 -15.74 -3.44 -14.88
CA SER A 104 -17.05 -4.04 -15.15
C SER A 104 -18.10 -3.07 -15.66
N GLU A 105 -17.97 -1.79 -15.33
CA GLU A 105 -18.86 -0.71 -15.78
C GLU A 105 -18.32 0.04 -17.03
N GLY A 106 -17.21 -0.42 -17.60
CA GLY A 106 -16.64 0.10 -18.84
C GLY A 106 -15.99 1.48 -18.75
N TYR A 107 -15.67 1.98 -17.52
CA TYR A 107 -14.90 3.21 -17.34
C TYR A 107 -13.44 3.03 -17.71
N SER A 108 -12.88 1.86 -17.41
CA SER A 108 -11.54 1.47 -17.80
C SER A 108 -11.59 0.38 -18.86
N TYR A 109 -10.84 0.55 -19.94
CA TYR A 109 -10.79 -0.32 -21.11
C TYR A 109 -9.38 -0.33 -21.71
N PRO A 110 -9.04 -1.28 -22.58
CA PRO A 110 -7.72 -1.34 -23.22
C PRO A 110 -7.26 0.00 -23.81
N GLY A 111 -6.09 0.45 -23.39
CA GLY A 111 -5.49 1.71 -23.82
C GLY A 111 -6.08 2.97 -23.21
N SER A 112 -6.93 2.88 -22.18
CA SER A 112 -7.44 4.01 -21.39
C SER A 112 -6.51 4.39 -20.24
N THR A 113 -6.78 5.56 -19.64
CA THR A 113 -6.10 6.08 -18.44
C THR A 113 -7.09 6.24 -17.29
N SER A 114 -6.72 5.80 -16.11
CA SER A 114 -7.58 5.88 -14.92
C SER A 114 -6.79 6.24 -13.67
N LEU A 115 -7.32 7.17 -12.88
CA LEU A 115 -6.74 7.57 -11.60
C LEU A 115 -7.72 7.33 -10.46
N THR A 116 -7.17 6.90 -9.33
CA THR A 116 -7.98 6.69 -8.12
C THR A 116 -7.15 6.90 -6.85
N THR A 117 -7.82 7.10 -5.71
CA THR A 117 -7.18 7.06 -4.38
C THR A 117 -6.83 5.63 -3.93
N ASP A 118 -7.05 4.61 -4.74
CA ASP A 118 -6.66 3.22 -4.45
C ASP A 118 -5.23 2.95 -4.93
N SER A 119 -4.35 2.53 -4.04
CA SER A 119 -2.96 2.16 -4.36
C SER A 119 -2.84 0.97 -5.33
N HIS A 120 -3.91 0.15 -5.48
CA HIS A 120 -3.96 -0.99 -6.39
C HIS A 120 -4.72 -0.70 -7.70
N ALA A 121 -4.79 0.56 -8.13
CA ALA A 121 -5.28 0.92 -9.47
C ALA A 121 -4.49 0.24 -10.60
N ASN A 122 -3.28 -0.23 -10.31
CA ASN A 122 -2.45 -1.00 -11.23
C ASN A 122 -3.06 -2.33 -11.68
N ILE A 123 -4.13 -2.84 -11.03
CA ILE A 123 -4.90 -3.99 -11.56
C ILE A 123 -5.41 -3.75 -12.98
N LEU A 124 -5.61 -2.48 -13.37
CA LEU A 124 -6.07 -2.12 -14.69
C LEU A 124 -5.07 -2.50 -15.80
N GLY A 125 -3.82 -2.75 -15.45
CA GLY A 125 -2.85 -3.34 -16.36
C GLY A 125 -3.22 -4.73 -16.87
N ALA A 126 -4.06 -5.46 -16.15
CA ALA A 126 -4.63 -6.75 -16.57
C ALA A 126 -5.41 -6.66 -17.88
N ILE A 127 -6.03 -5.52 -18.15
CA ILE A 127 -6.79 -5.22 -19.38
C ILE A 127 -6.01 -4.33 -20.35
N GLY A 128 -4.71 -4.08 -20.11
CA GLY A 128 -3.91 -3.17 -20.96
C GLY A 128 -4.32 -1.70 -20.83
N SER A 129 -4.81 -1.28 -19.67
CA SER A 129 -5.14 0.12 -19.32
C SER A 129 -4.12 0.67 -18.34
N PHE A 130 -3.81 1.96 -18.41
CA PHE A 130 -2.95 2.62 -17.44
C PHE A 130 -3.78 3.06 -16.23
N GLY A 131 -3.66 2.33 -15.13
CA GLY A 131 -4.28 2.65 -13.85
C GLY A 131 -3.24 3.06 -12.81
N GLN A 132 -3.45 4.21 -12.15
CA GLN A 132 -2.52 4.71 -11.15
C GLN A 132 -3.27 5.19 -9.89
N GLY A 133 -2.76 4.75 -8.72
CA GLY A 133 -3.13 5.31 -7.44
C GLY A 133 -2.38 6.60 -7.15
N MET A 134 -3.10 7.67 -6.79
CA MET A 134 -2.50 8.97 -6.52
C MET A 134 -3.07 9.61 -5.25
N GLY A 135 -2.37 10.60 -4.73
CA GLY A 135 -2.78 11.37 -3.55
C GLY A 135 -4.03 12.21 -3.77
N ASP A 136 -4.68 12.58 -2.69
CA ASP A 136 -5.97 13.30 -2.71
C ASP A 136 -5.91 14.61 -3.51
N LYS A 137 -4.76 15.32 -3.49
CA LYS A 137 -4.56 16.56 -4.26
C LYS A 137 -4.50 16.30 -5.76
N ASP A 138 -3.82 15.24 -6.19
CA ASP A 138 -3.73 14.86 -7.60
C ASP A 138 -5.10 14.43 -8.13
N ILE A 139 -5.84 13.67 -7.33
CA ILE A 139 -7.21 13.26 -7.68
C ILE A 139 -8.13 14.47 -7.75
N ALA A 140 -8.03 15.44 -6.82
CA ALA A 140 -8.81 16.67 -6.88
C ALA A 140 -8.45 17.51 -8.13
N ALA A 141 -7.16 17.58 -8.49
CA ALA A 141 -6.71 18.23 -9.72
C ALA A 141 -7.25 17.51 -10.97
N ALA A 142 -7.23 16.18 -10.99
CA ALA A 142 -7.82 15.40 -12.08
C ALA A 142 -9.33 15.58 -12.19
N PHE A 143 -10.06 15.67 -11.06
CA PHE A 143 -11.50 15.98 -11.07
C PHE A 143 -11.78 17.34 -11.68
N HIS A 144 -10.90 18.33 -11.40
CA HIS A 144 -11.07 19.70 -11.87
C HIS A 144 -10.67 19.91 -13.34
N SER A 145 -9.50 19.39 -13.72
CA SER A 145 -8.88 19.71 -15.04
C SER A 145 -8.99 18.59 -16.07
N GLY A 146 -9.38 17.39 -15.63
CA GLY A 146 -9.34 16.19 -16.48
C GLY A 146 -7.95 15.64 -16.75
N ARG A 147 -6.91 16.23 -16.16
CA ARG A 147 -5.51 15.98 -16.50
C ARG A 147 -4.63 15.88 -15.27
N VAL A 148 -3.51 15.21 -15.41
CA VAL A 148 -2.40 15.24 -14.46
C VAL A 148 -1.07 15.19 -15.22
N TRP A 149 -0.03 15.74 -14.62
CA TRP A 149 1.33 15.53 -15.13
C TRP A 149 1.86 14.16 -14.71
N PHE A 150 2.59 13.51 -15.59
CA PHE A 150 3.19 12.22 -15.31
C PHE A 150 4.59 12.13 -15.93
N LYS A 151 5.51 11.48 -15.20
CA LYS A 151 6.84 11.16 -15.73
C LYS A 151 6.78 9.80 -16.38
N VAL A 152 7.08 9.71 -17.67
CA VAL A 152 7.11 8.47 -18.44
C VAL A 152 8.08 7.48 -17.77
N PRO A 153 7.61 6.31 -17.31
CA PRO A 153 8.46 5.34 -16.65
C PRO A 153 9.36 4.61 -17.65
N LYS A 154 10.45 4.06 -17.16
CA LYS A 154 11.22 3.04 -17.88
C LYS A 154 10.37 1.79 -18.01
N SER A 155 10.53 1.04 -19.10
CA SER A 155 9.85 -0.23 -19.31
C SER A 155 10.78 -1.42 -19.15
N ALA A 156 10.29 -2.47 -18.48
CA ALA A 156 10.93 -3.77 -18.41
C ALA A 156 10.02 -4.82 -19.02
N LYS A 157 10.60 -5.86 -19.62
CA LYS A 157 9.89 -6.97 -20.21
C LYS A 157 10.20 -8.26 -19.47
N ILE A 158 9.18 -9.00 -19.11
CA ILE A 158 9.29 -10.34 -18.52
C ILE A 158 8.66 -11.34 -19.49
N ASN A 159 9.47 -12.25 -20.02
CA ASN A 159 9.00 -13.38 -20.80
C ASN A 159 8.83 -14.58 -19.87
N LEU A 160 7.60 -15.01 -19.66
CA LEU A 160 7.31 -16.25 -18.92
C LEU A 160 7.41 -17.42 -19.92
N ILE A 161 8.49 -18.20 -19.79
CA ILE A 161 8.77 -19.35 -20.64
C ILE A 161 8.45 -20.67 -19.94
N GLY A 162 8.39 -21.75 -20.67
CA GLY A 162 8.08 -23.06 -20.11
C GLY A 162 6.58 -23.23 -19.80
N LYS A 163 6.23 -24.36 -19.20
CA LYS A 163 4.84 -24.72 -18.90
C LYS A 163 4.56 -24.58 -17.40
N ARG A 164 3.50 -23.92 -17.05
CA ARG A 164 3.04 -23.79 -15.65
C ARG A 164 2.69 -25.15 -15.05
N PRO A 165 3.24 -25.53 -13.87
CA PRO A 165 2.80 -26.71 -13.15
C PRO A 165 1.31 -26.64 -12.75
N ALA A 166 0.62 -27.78 -12.75
CA ALA A 166 -0.82 -27.83 -12.52
C ALA A 166 -1.26 -27.34 -11.12
N ASN A 167 -0.36 -27.42 -10.12
CA ASN A 167 -0.58 -26.99 -8.76
C ASN A 167 -0.13 -25.53 -8.49
N VAL A 168 0.26 -24.78 -9.52
CA VAL A 168 0.69 -23.38 -9.42
C VAL A 168 -0.42 -22.48 -9.92
N THR A 169 -0.95 -21.63 -9.06
CA THR A 169 -1.98 -20.63 -9.37
C THR A 169 -1.37 -19.30 -9.80
N ALA A 170 -2.17 -18.35 -10.28
CA ALA A 170 -1.71 -16.99 -10.58
C ALA A 170 -1.11 -16.29 -9.35
N LYS A 171 -1.65 -16.57 -8.14
CA LYS A 171 -1.07 -16.05 -6.89
C LYS A 171 0.32 -16.64 -6.64
N ASP A 172 0.50 -17.92 -6.89
CA ASP A 172 1.82 -18.55 -6.76
C ASP A 172 2.80 -17.99 -7.80
N ILE A 173 2.35 -17.74 -9.04
CA ILE A 173 3.19 -17.09 -10.06
C ILE A 173 3.72 -15.76 -9.55
N VAL A 174 2.86 -14.88 -9.07
CA VAL A 174 3.29 -13.54 -8.63
C VAL A 174 4.11 -13.59 -7.34
N LEU A 175 3.88 -14.56 -6.43
CA LEU A 175 4.73 -14.75 -5.26
C LEU A 175 6.12 -15.27 -5.65
N ASN A 176 6.24 -16.16 -6.65
CA ASN A 176 7.55 -16.55 -7.22
C ASN A 176 8.28 -15.35 -7.87
N LEU A 177 7.55 -14.48 -8.59
CA LEU A 177 8.11 -13.25 -9.14
C LEU A 177 8.57 -12.28 -8.04
N LEU A 178 7.76 -12.12 -6.99
CA LEU A 178 8.13 -11.31 -5.81
C LEU A 178 9.37 -11.86 -5.09
N ASN A 179 9.49 -13.17 -4.93
CA ASN A 179 10.69 -13.79 -4.39
C ASN A 179 11.92 -13.49 -5.25
N ARG A 180 11.77 -13.54 -6.58
CA ARG A 180 12.87 -13.31 -7.53
C ARG A 180 13.30 -11.85 -7.62
N PHE A 181 12.34 -10.92 -7.72
CA PHE A 181 12.63 -9.50 -7.99
C PHE A 181 12.63 -8.63 -6.73
N GLY A 182 11.97 -9.08 -5.66
CA GLY A 182 11.80 -8.27 -4.45
C GLY A 182 10.97 -7.02 -4.70
N ALA A 183 11.12 -6.02 -3.83
CA ALA A 183 10.40 -4.74 -3.91
C ALA A 183 11.17 -3.63 -4.64
N ASN A 184 12.44 -3.83 -4.97
CA ASN A 184 13.32 -2.75 -5.44
C ASN A 184 13.85 -2.94 -6.86
N SER A 185 14.00 -4.17 -7.36
CA SER A 185 14.63 -4.42 -8.67
C SER A 185 13.86 -3.79 -9.83
N LEU A 186 12.54 -3.72 -9.73
CA LEU A 186 11.64 -3.14 -10.73
C LEU A 186 10.99 -1.83 -10.24
N LEU A 187 11.60 -1.17 -9.27
CA LEU A 187 11.07 0.06 -8.68
C LEU A 187 10.91 1.14 -9.74
N SER A 188 9.69 1.68 -9.85
CA SER A 188 9.30 2.72 -10.81
C SER A 188 9.33 2.30 -12.28
N TYR A 189 9.40 1.02 -12.59
CA TYR A 189 9.25 0.52 -13.96
C TYR A 189 7.77 0.28 -14.32
N SER A 190 7.44 0.46 -15.60
CA SER A 190 6.31 -0.22 -16.22
C SER A 190 6.81 -1.61 -16.67
N VAL A 191 6.11 -2.66 -16.26
CA VAL A 191 6.49 -4.03 -16.60
C VAL A 191 5.49 -4.61 -17.58
N GLU A 192 5.95 -5.18 -18.67
CA GLU A 192 5.13 -5.91 -19.62
C GLU A 192 5.42 -7.41 -19.54
N ILE A 193 4.39 -8.23 -19.39
CA ILE A 193 4.53 -9.69 -19.26
C ILE A 193 4.04 -10.38 -20.52
N TYR A 194 4.89 -11.25 -21.07
CA TYR A 194 4.68 -12.01 -22.30
C TYR A 194 4.93 -13.51 -22.12
N GLY A 195 4.46 -14.34 -23.03
CA GLY A 195 4.72 -15.77 -23.09
C GLY A 195 3.50 -16.58 -23.57
N GLU A 196 3.72 -17.80 -24.07
CA GLU A 196 2.62 -18.68 -24.54
C GLU A 196 1.60 -19.01 -23.46
N GLU A 197 2.04 -19.19 -22.21
CA GLU A 197 1.14 -19.41 -21.07
C GLU A 197 0.40 -18.13 -20.69
N VAL A 198 1.04 -16.97 -20.85
CA VAL A 198 0.44 -15.65 -20.56
C VAL A 198 -0.76 -15.36 -21.46
N ASP A 199 -0.69 -15.78 -22.73
CA ASP A 199 -1.81 -15.62 -23.68
C ASP A 199 -3.06 -16.40 -23.26
N LYS A 200 -2.89 -17.44 -22.43
CA LYS A 200 -3.97 -18.28 -21.90
C LYS A 200 -4.51 -17.78 -20.56
N PHE A 201 -3.84 -16.81 -19.90
CA PHE A 201 -4.30 -16.30 -18.62
C PHE A 201 -5.66 -15.64 -18.77
N THR A 202 -6.58 -16.04 -17.90
CA THR A 202 -7.90 -15.42 -17.77
C THR A 202 -7.80 -13.99 -17.25
N LEU A 203 -8.89 -13.23 -17.33
CA LEU A 203 -8.95 -11.90 -16.72
C LEU A 203 -8.64 -11.95 -15.21
N ASP A 204 -9.16 -12.96 -14.49
CA ASP A 204 -8.97 -13.09 -13.05
C ASP A 204 -7.49 -13.37 -12.70
N GLU A 205 -6.81 -14.21 -13.44
CA GLU A 205 -5.38 -14.49 -13.30
C GLU A 205 -4.51 -13.25 -13.57
N ARG A 206 -4.83 -12.49 -14.62
CA ARG A 206 -4.13 -11.24 -14.98
C ARG A 206 -4.31 -10.17 -13.89
N ILE A 207 -5.50 -10.04 -13.32
CA ILE A 207 -5.78 -9.13 -12.22
C ILE A 207 -4.95 -9.51 -10.99
N THR A 208 -4.88 -10.79 -10.65
CA THR A 208 -4.07 -11.29 -9.53
C THR A 208 -2.61 -10.87 -9.68
N ILE A 209 -2.03 -11.05 -10.86
CA ILE A 209 -0.63 -10.71 -11.12
C ILE A 209 -0.41 -9.19 -11.16
N SER A 210 -1.25 -8.45 -11.91
CA SER A 210 -1.11 -6.99 -12.03
C SER A 210 -1.25 -6.29 -10.70
N SER A 211 -2.16 -6.73 -9.82
CA SER A 211 -2.40 -6.09 -8.53
C SER A 211 -1.17 -6.11 -7.63
N MET A 212 -0.35 -7.16 -7.69
CA MET A 212 0.84 -7.31 -6.86
C MET A 212 2.05 -6.52 -7.39
N GLY A 213 1.90 -5.82 -8.51
CA GLY A 213 2.93 -4.90 -9.00
C GLY A 213 3.28 -3.79 -8.01
N THR A 214 2.31 -3.35 -7.21
CA THR A 214 2.55 -2.37 -6.13
C THR A 214 3.57 -2.91 -5.12
N GLU A 215 3.49 -4.19 -4.76
CA GLU A 215 4.39 -4.86 -3.82
C GLU A 215 5.78 -5.11 -4.43
N MET A 216 5.88 -5.15 -5.76
CA MET A 216 7.14 -5.20 -6.51
C MET A 216 7.76 -3.81 -6.73
N GLY A 217 7.07 -2.74 -6.30
CA GLY A 217 7.50 -1.35 -6.52
C GLY A 217 7.31 -0.84 -7.94
N THR A 218 6.62 -1.58 -8.81
CA THR A 218 6.37 -1.16 -10.19
C THR A 218 5.31 -0.06 -10.26
N ILE A 219 5.37 0.76 -11.29
CA ILE A 219 4.29 1.69 -11.65
C ILE A 219 3.06 0.88 -12.07
N ILE A 220 3.24 -0.11 -12.94
CA ILE A 220 2.17 -0.97 -13.41
C ILE A 220 2.76 -2.25 -14.02
N ILE A 221 2.00 -3.35 -13.94
CA ILE A 221 2.24 -4.56 -14.73
C ILE A 221 1.17 -4.61 -15.82
N LEU A 222 1.58 -4.56 -17.07
CA LEU A 222 0.72 -4.52 -18.24
C LEU A 222 0.70 -5.88 -18.95
N PHE A 223 -0.48 -6.28 -19.38
CA PHE A 223 -0.69 -7.39 -20.29
C PHE A 223 -1.27 -6.88 -21.62
N THR A 224 -0.81 -7.43 -22.73
CA THR A 224 -1.56 -7.31 -23.97
C THR A 224 -2.89 -8.07 -23.82
N PRO A 225 -4.05 -7.43 -23.98
CA PRO A 225 -5.34 -8.11 -23.86
C PRO A 225 -5.46 -9.27 -24.85
N ASN A 226 -5.86 -10.45 -24.38
CA ASN A 226 -6.27 -11.57 -25.24
C ASN A 226 -7.75 -11.42 -25.65
N GLN A 227 -8.27 -12.37 -26.43
CA GLN A 227 -9.64 -12.27 -26.96
C GLN A 227 -10.70 -12.26 -25.83
N GLU A 228 -10.52 -13.07 -24.79
CA GLU A 228 -11.43 -13.11 -23.63
C GLU A 228 -11.53 -11.74 -22.94
N VAL A 229 -10.38 -11.11 -22.69
CA VAL A 229 -10.32 -9.77 -22.08
C VAL A 229 -10.93 -8.71 -22.99
N MET A 230 -10.69 -8.80 -24.29
CA MET A 230 -11.30 -7.89 -25.28
C MET A 230 -12.82 -8.03 -25.29
N ASP A 231 -13.33 -9.26 -25.37
CA ASP A 231 -14.79 -9.53 -25.39
C ASP A 231 -15.45 -9.01 -24.09
N TYR A 232 -14.80 -9.22 -22.94
CA TYR A 232 -15.28 -8.70 -21.66
C TYR A 232 -15.37 -7.16 -21.65
N CYS A 233 -14.30 -6.48 -22.09
CA CYS A 233 -14.25 -5.03 -22.10
C CYS A 233 -15.19 -4.43 -23.17
N GLU A 234 -15.36 -5.08 -24.33
CA GLU A 234 -16.33 -4.68 -25.35
C GLU A 234 -17.76 -4.78 -24.84
N ALA A 235 -18.09 -5.86 -24.12
CA ALA A 235 -19.39 -6.02 -23.49
C ALA A 235 -19.64 -4.94 -22.43
N ALA A 236 -18.65 -4.63 -21.58
CA ALA A 236 -18.75 -3.63 -20.53
C ALA A 236 -18.89 -2.21 -21.09
N THR A 237 -18.20 -1.88 -22.18
CA THR A 237 -18.23 -0.54 -22.79
C THR A 237 -19.34 -0.36 -23.83
N GLY A 238 -19.90 -1.42 -24.33
CA GLY A 238 -20.88 -1.41 -25.44
C GLY A 238 -20.32 -0.98 -26.79
N ARG A 239 -18.99 -1.00 -26.97
CA ARG A 239 -18.30 -0.56 -28.20
C ARG A 239 -17.17 -1.49 -28.59
N LYS A 240 -16.79 -1.49 -29.87
CA LYS A 240 -15.59 -2.19 -30.35
C LYS A 240 -14.34 -1.49 -29.86
N LEU A 241 -13.37 -2.27 -29.42
CA LEU A 241 -12.10 -1.81 -28.86
C LEU A 241 -10.92 -2.38 -29.66
N GLU A 242 -9.78 -1.71 -29.55
CA GLU A 242 -8.51 -2.18 -30.10
C GLU A 242 -7.55 -2.51 -28.94
N ALA A 243 -6.90 -3.66 -29.04
CA ALA A 243 -5.90 -4.07 -28.06
C ALA A 243 -4.65 -3.18 -28.19
N MET A 244 -4.25 -2.55 -27.08
CA MET A 244 -2.98 -1.83 -27.05
C MET A 244 -1.83 -2.83 -26.99
N LYS A 245 -0.89 -2.71 -27.94
CA LYS A 245 0.29 -3.58 -28.08
C LYS A 245 1.54 -2.73 -28.22
N ALA A 246 2.66 -3.21 -27.71
CA ALA A 246 3.95 -2.61 -28.00
C ALA A 246 4.29 -2.70 -29.49
N ASP A 247 5.13 -1.80 -29.99
CA ASP A 247 5.69 -1.91 -31.34
C ASP A 247 6.68 -3.08 -31.40
N THR A 248 6.87 -3.63 -32.60
CA THR A 248 7.79 -4.77 -32.78
C THR A 248 9.25 -4.40 -32.51
N ASP A 249 9.57 -3.13 -32.58
CA ASP A 249 10.87 -2.52 -32.30
C ASP A 249 10.90 -1.75 -30.97
N ALA A 250 9.94 -2.02 -30.07
CA ALA A 250 9.91 -1.39 -28.76
C ALA A 250 11.18 -1.71 -27.96
N GLU A 251 11.78 -0.68 -27.37
CA GLU A 251 12.98 -0.80 -26.55
C GLU A 251 12.62 -0.93 -25.07
N TYR A 252 13.17 -1.95 -24.41
CA TYR A 252 13.06 -2.16 -22.98
C TYR A 252 14.41 -1.94 -22.31
N VAL A 253 14.40 -1.31 -21.14
CA VAL A 253 15.64 -1.09 -20.37
C VAL A 253 16.16 -2.40 -19.79
N GLU A 254 15.25 -3.29 -19.42
CA GLU A 254 15.54 -4.62 -18.88
C GLU A 254 14.62 -5.65 -19.55
N GLU A 255 15.17 -6.81 -19.87
CA GLU A 255 14.44 -7.97 -20.37
C GLU A 255 14.84 -9.21 -19.56
N PHE A 256 13.84 -9.98 -19.12
CA PHE A 256 14.03 -11.17 -18.31
C PHE A 256 13.27 -12.36 -18.88
N ASP A 257 13.96 -13.49 -19.00
CA ASP A 257 13.33 -14.77 -19.21
C ASP A 257 13.13 -15.47 -17.86
N VAL A 258 11.91 -15.88 -17.58
CA VAL A 258 11.52 -16.52 -16.32
C VAL A 258 10.83 -17.83 -16.61
N ASP A 259 11.44 -18.94 -16.22
CA ASP A 259 10.91 -20.28 -16.47
C ASP A 259 9.84 -20.67 -15.44
N LEU A 260 8.59 -20.75 -15.89
CA LEU A 260 7.44 -21.17 -15.09
C LEU A 260 7.51 -22.64 -14.65
N SER A 261 8.23 -23.50 -15.38
CA SER A 261 8.28 -24.94 -15.08
C SER A 261 8.94 -25.25 -13.75
N GLY A 262 9.75 -24.31 -13.25
CA GLY A 262 10.37 -24.38 -11.92
C GLY A 262 9.54 -23.77 -10.78
N PHE A 263 8.38 -23.21 -11.07
CA PHE A 263 7.56 -22.57 -10.04
C PHE A 263 6.87 -23.61 -9.14
N VAL A 264 6.68 -23.23 -7.89
CA VAL A 264 6.07 -24.04 -6.85
C VAL A 264 4.99 -23.25 -6.11
N PRO A 265 4.06 -23.91 -5.42
CA PRO A 265 3.17 -23.21 -4.50
C PRO A 265 3.97 -22.46 -3.43
N MET A 266 3.61 -21.20 -3.23
CA MET A 266 4.34 -20.27 -2.38
C MET A 266 3.51 -19.79 -1.20
N VAL A 267 4.21 -19.37 -0.17
CA VAL A 267 3.65 -18.59 0.93
C VAL A 267 4.58 -17.42 1.24
N SER A 268 4.03 -16.22 1.40
CA SER A 268 4.80 -15.06 1.88
C SER A 268 4.79 -15.06 3.40
N LEU A 269 5.96 -15.01 4.02
CA LEU A 269 6.14 -14.95 5.46
C LEU A 269 5.68 -13.59 6.01
N PRO A 270 5.26 -13.50 7.28
CA PRO A 270 4.85 -12.24 7.89
C PRO A 270 5.93 -11.16 7.83
N GLY A 271 5.54 -9.93 7.51
CA GLY A 271 6.40 -8.76 7.47
C GLY A 271 6.51 -8.12 6.12
N LYS A 272 6.79 -8.87 5.06
CA LYS A 272 6.96 -8.31 3.71
C LYS A 272 6.40 -9.26 2.65
N PRO A 273 5.63 -8.75 1.66
CA PRO A 273 5.06 -9.61 0.61
C PRO A 273 6.10 -10.37 -0.22
N HIS A 274 7.29 -9.84 -0.38
CA HIS A 274 8.39 -10.45 -1.14
C HIS A 274 9.24 -11.46 -0.35
N ASP A 275 9.02 -11.59 0.96
CA ASP A 275 9.59 -12.68 1.76
C ASP A 275 8.81 -13.99 1.49
N ALA A 276 8.63 -14.31 0.21
CA ALA A 276 7.90 -15.47 -0.25
C ALA A 276 8.84 -16.68 -0.31
N VAL A 277 8.38 -17.80 0.22
CA VAL A 277 9.12 -19.07 0.27
C VAL A 277 8.26 -20.20 -0.26
N ASN A 278 8.86 -21.36 -0.53
CA ASN A 278 8.10 -22.56 -0.82
C ASN A 278 7.17 -22.86 0.37
N ILE A 279 5.89 -23.17 0.11
CA ILE A 279 4.91 -23.43 1.16
C ILE A 279 5.34 -24.53 2.16
N LEU A 280 6.19 -25.46 1.71
CA LEU A 280 6.71 -26.53 2.56
C LEU A 280 7.58 -26.00 3.73
N GLU A 281 8.13 -24.80 3.61
CA GLU A 281 8.94 -24.16 4.67
C GLU A 281 8.07 -23.64 5.82
N ALA A 282 6.82 -23.23 5.52
CA ALA A 282 5.85 -22.79 6.52
C ALA A 282 4.81 -23.88 6.88
N LYS A 283 4.91 -25.07 6.27
CA LYS A 283 3.97 -26.17 6.48
C LYS A 283 3.88 -26.55 7.96
N LYS A 284 2.64 -26.81 8.42
CA LYS A 284 2.29 -27.11 9.81
C LYS A 284 2.34 -25.94 10.79
N THR A 285 2.58 -24.71 10.34
CA THR A 285 2.34 -23.52 11.18
C THR A 285 0.83 -23.45 11.48
N LYS A 286 0.43 -23.56 12.74
CA LYS A 286 -0.97 -23.47 13.17
C LYS A 286 -1.51 -22.06 12.93
N ILE A 287 -2.78 -21.96 12.55
CA ILE A 287 -3.45 -20.69 12.25
C ILE A 287 -4.69 -20.48 13.13
N ASP A 288 -5.01 -19.24 13.44
CA ASP A 288 -6.23 -18.82 14.14
C ASP A 288 -7.29 -18.32 13.18
N SER A 289 -6.88 -17.75 12.05
CA SER A 289 -7.82 -17.24 11.07
C SER A 289 -7.32 -17.38 9.64
N ALA A 290 -8.25 -17.33 8.72
CA ALA A 290 -8.02 -17.36 7.29
C ALA A 290 -8.87 -16.30 6.60
N PHE A 291 -8.33 -15.66 5.56
CA PHE A 291 -9.01 -14.61 4.83
C PHE A 291 -8.90 -14.83 3.31
N VAL A 292 -10.04 -14.84 2.64
CA VAL A 292 -10.14 -14.86 1.16
C VAL A 292 -10.83 -13.58 0.71
N GLY A 293 -10.17 -12.81 -0.13
CA GLY A 293 -10.70 -11.54 -0.63
C GLY A 293 -9.60 -10.60 -1.10
N SER A 294 -9.87 -9.32 -1.10
CA SER A 294 -9.05 -8.20 -1.58
C SER A 294 -9.13 -7.94 -3.09
N CYS A 295 -8.51 -6.84 -3.54
CA CYS A 295 -8.41 -6.51 -4.96
C CYS A 295 -7.58 -7.53 -5.77
N THR A 296 -6.74 -8.32 -5.12
CA THR A 296 -5.95 -9.38 -5.76
C THR A 296 -6.75 -10.65 -5.97
N ASN A 297 -7.42 -11.15 -4.93
CA ASN A 297 -8.10 -12.45 -4.93
C ASN A 297 -9.46 -12.37 -4.22
N GLY A 298 -10.52 -12.60 -4.94
CA GLY A 298 -11.91 -12.55 -4.48
C GLY A 298 -12.87 -12.50 -5.66
N ARG A 299 -12.35 -12.85 -6.85
CA ARG A 299 -13.13 -13.00 -8.08
C ARG A 299 -13.64 -14.44 -8.23
N MET A 300 -14.40 -14.71 -9.28
CA MET A 300 -15.11 -15.98 -9.42
C MET A 300 -14.19 -17.21 -9.42
N GLU A 301 -13.06 -17.14 -10.11
CA GLU A 301 -12.13 -18.29 -10.15
C GLU A 301 -11.56 -18.60 -8.77
N ASP A 302 -11.21 -17.55 -8.00
CA ASP A 302 -10.74 -17.70 -6.62
C ASP A 302 -11.80 -18.36 -5.74
N LEU A 303 -13.04 -17.87 -5.83
CA LEU A 303 -14.14 -18.33 -4.98
C LEU A 303 -14.61 -19.73 -5.36
N ARG A 304 -14.57 -20.10 -6.66
CA ARG A 304 -14.80 -21.48 -7.09
C ARG A 304 -13.69 -22.42 -6.60
N ALA A 305 -12.42 -21.99 -6.65
CA ALA A 305 -11.31 -22.78 -6.09
C ALA A 305 -11.48 -23.02 -4.59
N VAL A 306 -11.85 -21.98 -3.84
CA VAL A 306 -12.18 -22.08 -2.41
C VAL A 306 -13.35 -23.03 -2.16
N ALA A 307 -14.44 -22.91 -2.93
CA ALA A 307 -15.61 -23.76 -2.80
C ALA A 307 -15.29 -25.23 -3.09
N ASN A 308 -14.46 -25.51 -4.08
CA ASN A 308 -14.00 -26.86 -4.41
C ASN A 308 -13.24 -27.51 -3.23
N VAL A 309 -12.41 -26.74 -2.52
CA VAL A 309 -11.70 -27.20 -1.33
C VAL A 309 -12.66 -27.43 -0.17
N LEU A 310 -13.61 -26.51 0.07
CA LEU A 310 -14.50 -26.54 1.23
C LEU A 310 -15.67 -27.51 1.09
N LYS A 311 -16.01 -27.93 -0.12
CA LYS A 311 -17.19 -28.76 -0.39
C LYS A 311 -17.15 -30.06 0.42
N GLY A 312 -18.14 -30.23 1.30
CA GLY A 312 -18.26 -31.39 2.19
C GLY A 312 -17.24 -31.45 3.34
N LYS A 313 -16.51 -30.35 3.58
CA LYS A 313 -15.56 -30.24 4.69
C LYS A 313 -16.02 -29.14 5.68
N THR A 314 -15.46 -29.20 6.87
CA THR A 314 -15.69 -28.21 7.94
C THR A 314 -14.36 -27.53 8.28
N ILE A 315 -14.41 -26.24 8.53
CA ILE A 315 -13.27 -25.46 9.02
C ILE A 315 -12.82 -26.01 10.37
N ALA A 316 -11.52 -26.07 10.60
CA ALA A 316 -10.92 -26.57 11.84
C ALA A 316 -11.48 -25.82 13.06
N PRO A 317 -11.78 -26.51 14.17
CA PRO A 317 -12.20 -25.86 15.41
C PRO A 317 -11.19 -24.79 15.85
N GLY A 318 -11.68 -23.60 16.20
CA GLY A 318 -10.84 -22.46 16.61
C GLY A 318 -10.32 -21.59 15.45
N VAL A 319 -10.49 -22.02 14.19
CA VAL A 319 -10.14 -21.21 13.02
C VAL A 319 -11.36 -20.44 12.51
N VAL A 320 -11.17 -19.16 12.19
CA VAL A 320 -12.22 -18.31 11.58
C VAL A 320 -11.87 -18.02 10.13
N LEU A 321 -12.62 -18.60 9.18
CA LEU A 321 -12.49 -18.27 7.75
C LEU A 321 -13.44 -17.15 7.38
N LYS A 322 -12.90 -16.09 6.79
CA LYS A 322 -13.61 -14.87 6.33
C LYS A 322 -13.48 -14.78 4.82
N ILE A 323 -14.60 -14.72 4.10
CA ILE A 323 -14.66 -14.67 2.63
C ILE A 323 -15.33 -13.37 2.21
N VAL A 324 -14.68 -12.61 1.34
CA VAL A 324 -15.15 -11.31 0.85
C VAL A 324 -15.01 -11.24 -0.67
N PRO A 325 -16.13 -11.36 -1.42
CA PRO A 325 -16.10 -11.16 -2.87
C PRO A 325 -15.67 -9.74 -3.26
N THR A 326 -15.07 -9.55 -4.43
CA THR A 326 -14.58 -8.25 -4.89
C THR A 326 -15.72 -7.26 -5.19
N THR A 327 -16.78 -7.72 -5.86
CA THR A 327 -17.93 -6.89 -6.25
C THR A 327 -19.24 -7.58 -5.94
N ASN A 328 -20.34 -6.79 -5.90
CA ASN A 328 -21.67 -7.34 -5.68
C ASN A 328 -22.07 -8.31 -6.82
N ALA A 329 -21.70 -8.02 -8.06
CA ALA A 329 -21.96 -8.93 -9.18
C ALA A 329 -21.30 -10.31 -8.98
N ILE A 330 -20.09 -10.35 -8.42
CA ILE A 330 -19.40 -11.60 -8.04
C ILE A 330 -20.14 -12.27 -6.87
N TRP A 331 -20.61 -11.48 -5.90
CA TRP A 331 -21.37 -11.99 -4.77
C TRP A 331 -22.69 -12.66 -5.23
N ASP A 332 -23.44 -12.00 -6.13
CA ASP A 332 -24.69 -12.52 -6.70
C ASP A 332 -24.41 -13.80 -7.51
N GLN A 333 -23.36 -13.81 -8.33
CA GLN A 333 -22.95 -15.02 -9.06
C GLN A 333 -22.58 -16.17 -8.13
N CYS A 334 -21.91 -15.92 -7.00
CA CYS A 334 -21.65 -16.95 -5.99
C CYS A 334 -22.94 -17.49 -5.37
N LEU A 335 -23.97 -16.67 -5.22
CA LEU A 335 -25.28 -17.10 -4.74
C LEU A 335 -25.95 -18.01 -5.81
N ASP A 336 -25.97 -17.57 -7.06
CA ASP A 336 -26.58 -18.31 -8.16
C ASP A 336 -25.92 -19.68 -8.41
N GLU A 337 -24.60 -19.75 -8.29
CA GLU A 337 -23.82 -21.01 -8.39
C GLU A 337 -23.89 -21.88 -7.12
N GLY A 338 -24.53 -21.40 -6.04
CA GLY A 338 -24.62 -22.12 -4.77
C GLY A 338 -23.34 -22.12 -3.93
N LEU A 339 -22.33 -21.31 -4.29
CA LEU A 339 -21.06 -21.26 -3.55
C LEU A 339 -21.25 -20.70 -2.15
N ILE A 340 -22.14 -19.74 -1.96
CA ILE A 340 -22.48 -19.17 -0.64
C ILE A 340 -22.92 -20.26 0.32
N LYS A 341 -23.72 -21.22 -0.16
CA LYS A 341 -24.16 -22.36 0.68
C LYS A 341 -22.97 -23.24 1.08
N ILE A 342 -22.07 -23.53 0.16
CA ILE A 342 -20.85 -24.33 0.45
C ILE A 342 -20.03 -23.64 1.54
N PHE A 343 -19.81 -22.32 1.41
CA PHE A 343 -19.06 -21.55 2.40
C PHE A 343 -19.71 -21.60 3.79
N LYS A 344 -21.02 -21.40 3.84
CA LYS A 344 -21.79 -21.43 5.11
C LYS A 344 -21.83 -22.84 5.73
N ASP A 345 -22.01 -23.86 4.92
CA ASP A 345 -21.99 -25.26 5.40
C ASP A 345 -20.63 -25.63 5.98
N ALA A 346 -19.53 -25.11 5.43
CA ALA A 346 -18.19 -25.30 5.96
C ALA A 346 -17.91 -24.49 7.25
N GLY A 347 -18.78 -23.53 7.62
CA GLY A 347 -18.62 -22.67 8.78
C GLY A 347 -17.94 -21.32 8.50
N ALA A 348 -17.75 -20.93 7.22
CA ALA A 348 -17.16 -19.66 6.88
C ALA A 348 -18.11 -18.47 7.10
N MET A 349 -17.55 -17.31 7.42
CA MET A 349 -18.24 -16.04 7.38
C MET A 349 -18.11 -15.46 5.94
N VAL A 350 -19.23 -15.05 5.37
CA VAL A 350 -19.27 -14.34 4.07
C VAL A 350 -19.74 -12.92 4.32
N SER A 351 -18.98 -11.94 3.89
CA SER A 351 -19.28 -10.51 4.05
C SER A 351 -19.79 -9.90 2.75
N ASN A 352 -20.24 -8.64 2.83
CA ASN A 352 -20.48 -7.82 1.66
C ASN A 352 -19.23 -7.67 0.82
N ALA A 353 -19.40 -7.44 -0.47
CA ALA A 353 -18.30 -7.15 -1.38
C ALA A 353 -17.53 -5.89 -0.97
N GLY A 354 -16.21 -5.90 -1.08
CA GLY A 354 -15.37 -4.75 -0.74
C GLY A 354 -13.90 -5.08 -0.50
N CYS A 355 -13.16 -4.09 -0.03
CA CYS A 355 -11.72 -4.18 0.19
C CYS A 355 -11.34 -5.02 1.43
N ALA A 356 -12.20 -5.00 2.42
CA ALA A 356 -12.13 -5.82 3.65
C ALA A 356 -10.77 -5.79 4.35
N GLY A 357 -10.19 -6.95 4.67
CA GLY A 357 -8.98 -7.11 5.46
C GLY A 357 -7.77 -6.27 5.06
N CYS A 358 -7.76 -5.70 3.85
CA CYS A 358 -6.74 -4.75 3.42
C CYS A 358 -6.85 -3.36 4.07
N ALA A 359 -7.98 -3.04 4.68
CA ALA A 359 -8.22 -1.76 5.35
C ALA A 359 -8.40 -1.96 6.86
N ALA A 360 -7.78 -1.11 7.66
CA ALA A 360 -7.88 -1.19 9.11
C ALA A 360 -9.35 -1.12 9.58
N GLY A 361 -9.70 -1.92 10.58
CA GLY A 361 -11.05 -1.97 11.13
C GLY A 361 -12.09 -2.68 10.28
N GLN A 362 -11.69 -3.42 9.23
CA GLN A 362 -12.60 -4.12 8.35
C GLN A 362 -12.65 -5.63 8.60
N VAL A 363 -13.62 -6.29 7.96
CA VAL A 363 -13.71 -7.77 7.96
C VAL A 363 -12.38 -8.38 7.51
N GLY A 364 -11.87 -9.33 8.28
CA GLY A 364 -10.59 -9.98 7.98
C GLY A 364 -9.46 -9.56 8.89
N GLN A 365 -9.67 -8.60 9.80
CA GLN A 365 -8.67 -8.20 10.79
C GLN A 365 -8.40 -9.33 11.79
N ASN A 366 -7.16 -9.37 12.31
CA ASN A 366 -6.71 -10.29 13.35
C ASN A 366 -6.30 -9.55 14.64
N GLY A 367 -6.35 -10.26 15.76
CA GLY A 367 -5.93 -9.79 17.06
C GLY A 367 -4.43 -10.00 17.34
N PRO A 368 -3.90 -9.40 18.43
CA PRO A 368 -2.52 -9.61 18.85
C PRO A 368 -2.23 -11.11 19.07
N GLY A 369 -1.09 -11.58 18.56
CA GLY A 369 -0.68 -12.99 18.67
C GLY A 369 -1.40 -13.96 17.74
N GLU A 370 -2.48 -13.55 17.05
CA GLU A 370 -3.14 -14.39 16.06
C GLU A 370 -2.29 -14.58 14.79
N ILE A 371 -2.37 -15.77 14.25
CA ILE A 371 -1.74 -16.14 12.97
C ILE A 371 -2.83 -16.29 11.91
N THR A 372 -2.75 -15.48 10.86
CA THR A 372 -3.68 -15.47 9.74
C THR A 372 -3.00 -15.91 8.46
N ILE A 373 -3.65 -16.79 7.68
CA ILE A 373 -3.30 -17.01 6.27
C ILE A 373 -4.29 -16.24 5.39
N SER A 374 -3.80 -15.52 4.40
CA SER A 374 -4.58 -14.54 3.64
C SER A 374 -4.30 -14.60 2.15
N SER A 375 -5.31 -14.45 1.32
CA SER A 375 -5.14 -14.20 -0.12
C SER A 375 -4.91 -12.72 -0.46
N GLY A 376 -4.82 -11.85 0.56
CA GLY A 376 -4.60 -10.41 0.39
C GLY A 376 -3.28 -10.04 -0.28
N ASN A 377 -3.05 -8.73 -0.41
CA ASN A 377 -1.88 -8.17 -1.09
C ASN A 377 -0.68 -8.00 -0.16
N ARG A 378 -0.91 -7.60 1.08
CA ARG A 378 0.10 -7.08 2.01
C ARG A 378 -0.03 -7.75 3.36
N ASN A 379 1.12 -7.96 4.00
CA ASN A 379 1.25 -8.67 5.28
C ASN A 379 2.22 -8.00 6.26
N PHE A 380 2.53 -6.72 6.05
CA PHE A 380 3.34 -5.97 7.01
C PHE A 380 2.53 -5.73 8.32
N PRO A 381 3.21 -5.54 9.46
CA PRO A 381 2.56 -5.32 10.75
C PRO A 381 1.51 -4.22 10.71
N GLY A 382 0.35 -4.45 11.30
CA GLY A 382 -0.77 -3.51 11.33
C GLY A 382 -1.66 -3.48 10.10
N LYS A 383 -1.27 -4.11 8.98
CA LYS A 383 -2.06 -4.04 7.73
C LYS A 383 -3.39 -4.79 7.80
N GLN A 384 -3.39 -5.97 8.40
CA GLN A 384 -4.57 -6.83 8.56
C GLN A 384 -4.84 -7.11 10.04
N GLY A 385 -4.68 -6.10 10.89
CA GLY A 385 -4.79 -6.20 12.34
C GLY A 385 -3.44 -6.31 13.03
N LYS A 386 -3.45 -6.70 14.31
CA LYS A 386 -2.26 -6.74 15.18
C LYS A 386 -1.53 -8.08 15.18
N GLY A 387 -2.06 -9.10 14.51
CA GLY A 387 -1.46 -10.43 14.40
C GLY A 387 -0.53 -10.58 13.20
N SER A 388 0.06 -11.77 13.07
CA SER A 388 0.94 -12.13 11.96
C SER A 388 0.14 -12.62 10.75
N VAL A 389 0.53 -12.21 9.54
CA VAL A 389 -0.18 -12.55 8.30
C VAL A 389 0.77 -13.23 7.31
N TYR A 390 0.37 -14.42 6.85
CA TYR A 390 0.97 -15.14 5.73
C TYR A 390 0.15 -14.90 4.48
N LEU A 391 0.78 -14.71 3.30
CA LEU A 391 0.06 -14.58 2.04
C LEU A 391 0.17 -15.86 1.21
N ALA A 392 -0.95 -16.34 0.70
CA ALA A 392 -0.99 -17.54 -0.14
C ALA A 392 -2.14 -17.49 -1.15
N SER A 393 -2.23 -18.50 -2.03
CA SER A 393 -3.33 -18.65 -2.95
C SER A 393 -4.66 -18.94 -2.23
N PRO A 394 -5.82 -18.55 -2.80
CA PRO A 394 -7.13 -18.82 -2.19
C PRO A 394 -7.38 -20.28 -1.87
N ALA A 395 -6.97 -21.22 -2.74
CA ALA A 395 -7.09 -22.65 -2.49
C ALA A 395 -6.25 -23.10 -1.28
N THR A 396 -5.02 -22.58 -1.17
CA THR A 396 -4.13 -22.81 -0.02
C THR A 396 -4.72 -22.25 1.28
N VAL A 397 -5.30 -21.06 1.22
CA VAL A 397 -6.00 -20.43 2.37
C VAL A 397 -7.15 -21.31 2.83
N ALA A 398 -8.00 -21.78 1.91
CA ALA A 398 -9.12 -22.67 2.24
C ALA A 398 -8.66 -24.03 2.81
N ALA A 399 -7.64 -24.64 2.20
CA ALA A 399 -7.05 -25.89 2.67
C ALA A 399 -6.50 -25.76 4.10
N SER A 400 -5.78 -24.68 4.35
CA SER A 400 -5.21 -24.37 5.66
C SER A 400 -6.30 -24.12 6.72
N ALA A 401 -7.42 -23.48 6.33
CA ALA A 401 -8.56 -23.28 7.21
C ALA A 401 -9.22 -24.61 7.64
N VAL A 402 -9.29 -25.59 6.74
CA VAL A 402 -9.79 -26.93 7.04
C VAL A 402 -8.80 -27.71 7.91
N ALA A 403 -7.52 -27.59 7.63
CA ALA A 403 -6.46 -28.31 8.35
C ALA A 403 -6.16 -27.73 9.75
N GLY A 404 -6.40 -26.43 9.97
CA GLY A 404 -5.97 -25.72 11.19
C GLY A 404 -4.51 -25.28 11.18
N TYR A 405 -3.79 -25.52 10.09
CA TYR A 405 -2.39 -25.13 9.87
C TYR A 405 -2.11 -24.89 8.38
N ILE A 406 -0.99 -24.21 8.06
CA ILE A 406 -0.59 -23.96 6.69
C ILE A 406 -0.29 -25.26 5.95
N THR A 407 -1.04 -25.52 4.87
CA THR A 407 -0.90 -26.69 4.00
C THR A 407 -1.44 -26.42 2.59
N THR A 408 -1.18 -27.34 1.66
CA THR A 408 -1.75 -27.31 0.30
C THR A 408 -3.09 -28.06 0.23
N TYR A 409 -3.87 -27.82 -0.82
CA TYR A 409 -5.14 -28.52 -1.03
C TYR A 409 -4.97 -30.03 -1.31
N ASP A 410 -3.78 -30.45 -1.74
CA ASP A 410 -3.44 -31.87 -1.98
C ASP A 410 -3.08 -32.61 -0.68
N ASP A 411 -2.92 -31.90 0.43
CA ASP A 411 -2.41 -32.46 1.69
C ASP A 411 -3.25 -32.01 2.91
N ILE A 412 -4.57 -32.03 2.73
CA ILE A 412 -5.52 -31.74 3.80
C ILE A 412 -5.66 -32.99 4.68
N PRO A 413 -5.44 -32.92 5.99
CA PRO A 413 -5.54 -34.06 6.88
C PRO A 413 -6.99 -34.48 7.11
N ASP A 414 -7.20 -35.77 7.49
CA ASP A 414 -8.51 -36.26 7.90
C ASP A 414 -8.96 -35.65 9.23
N GLU A 415 -8.01 -35.37 10.14
CA GLU A 415 -8.25 -34.72 11.42
C GLU A 415 -7.51 -33.37 11.47
N PRO A 416 -8.22 -32.26 11.77
CA PRO A 416 -7.60 -30.94 11.85
C PRO A 416 -6.73 -30.79 13.09
N ALA A 417 -5.69 -29.95 13.01
CA ALA A 417 -4.96 -29.51 14.19
C ALA A 417 -5.75 -28.39 14.91
N VAL A 418 -5.73 -28.42 16.22
CA VAL A 418 -6.30 -27.38 17.08
C VAL A 418 -5.25 -26.92 18.08
N PHE A 419 -5.39 -25.67 18.56
CA PHE A 419 -4.53 -25.18 19.63
C PHE A 419 -4.89 -25.84 20.97
N THR A 420 -3.87 -26.19 21.75
CA THR A 420 -4.06 -26.63 23.15
C THR A 420 -4.31 -25.43 24.05
N MET A 421 -4.81 -25.66 25.29
CA MET A 421 -5.00 -24.60 26.27
C MET A 421 -3.66 -23.92 26.63
N GLU A 422 -2.59 -24.67 26.73
CA GLU A 422 -1.24 -24.14 27.01
C GLU A 422 -0.75 -23.21 25.88
N GLU A 423 -0.98 -23.60 24.62
CA GLU A 423 -0.68 -22.77 23.45
C GLU A 423 -1.50 -21.47 23.44
N HIS A 424 -2.77 -21.51 23.87
CA HIS A 424 -3.61 -20.31 24.02
C HIS A 424 -3.09 -19.38 25.13
N GLU A 425 -2.68 -19.90 26.27
CA GLU A 425 -2.11 -19.10 27.35
C GLU A 425 -0.78 -18.44 26.95
N GLU A 426 0.07 -19.15 26.21
CA GLU A 426 1.31 -18.57 25.65
C GLU A 426 1.03 -17.44 24.65
N LYS A 427 0.01 -17.61 23.80
CA LYS A 427 -0.42 -16.56 22.86
C LYS A 427 -0.93 -15.32 23.58
N LEU A 428 -1.74 -15.46 24.62
CA LEU A 428 -2.23 -14.33 25.41
C LEU A 428 -1.07 -13.56 26.06
N LYS A 429 -0.08 -14.25 26.61
CA LYS A 429 1.13 -13.60 27.15
C LYS A 429 1.90 -12.83 26.11
N LYS A 430 2.12 -13.42 24.91
CA LYS A 430 2.78 -12.74 23.80
C LYS A 430 1.99 -11.52 23.30
N ALA A 431 0.65 -11.61 23.31
CA ALA A 431 -0.22 -10.49 22.94
C ALA A 431 -0.12 -9.34 23.96
N GLU A 432 -0.13 -9.65 25.25
CA GLU A 432 0.04 -8.65 26.32
C GLU A 432 1.43 -7.99 26.31
N GLU A 433 2.48 -8.77 26.01
CA GLU A 433 3.83 -8.24 25.83
C GLU A 433 3.93 -7.33 24.60
N ALA A 434 3.32 -7.71 23.49
CA ALA A 434 3.27 -6.89 22.27
C ALA A 434 2.50 -5.58 22.49
N GLU A 435 1.40 -5.59 23.26
CA GLU A 435 0.68 -4.37 23.62
C GLU A 435 1.48 -3.45 24.55
N LYS A 436 2.27 -3.99 25.46
CA LYS A 436 3.19 -3.21 26.30
C LYS A 436 4.32 -2.54 25.49
N HIS A 437 4.74 -3.15 24.39
CA HIS A 437 5.70 -2.54 23.46
C HIS A 437 5.08 -1.51 22.51
N LEU A 438 3.76 -1.50 22.36
CA LEU A 438 2.98 -0.49 21.63
C LEU A 438 2.52 0.66 22.56
N GLU A 439 3.32 1.07 23.58
CA GLU A 439 3.09 2.35 24.23
C GLU A 439 3.13 3.42 23.14
N GLN A 440 1.98 4.05 22.90
CA GLN A 440 1.85 5.15 21.95
C GLN A 440 2.95 6.18 22.26
N LYS A 441 3.77 6.49 21.27
CA LYS A 441 4.77 7.54 21.42
C LYS A 441 4.05 8.82 21.82
N LYS A 442 4.56 9.47 22.83
CA LYS A 442 3.95 10.72 23.34
C LYS A 442 4.03 11.78 22.25
N SER A 443 2.88 12.30 21.85
CA SER A 443 2.78 13.42 20.91
C SER A 443 3.24 14.75 21.51
N ILE A 444 3.42 14.79 22.83
CA ILE A 444 3.98 15.93 23.57
C ILE A 444 5.32 15.50 24.16
N ILE A 445 6.38 16.22 23.83
CA ILE A 445 7.72 16.00 24.35
C ILE A 445 8.26 17.25 25.05
N GLU A 446 9.18 17.04 25.95
CA GLU A 446 9.96 18.11 26.61
C GLU A 446 11.43 17.75 26.51
N GLY A 447 12.28 18.71 26.17
CA GLY A 447 13.71 18.48 26.06
C GLY A 447 14.55 19.74 26.15
N ARG A 448 15.84 19.53 26.42
CA ARG A 448 16.84 20.57 26.35
C ARG A 448 17.16 20.90 24.90
N VAL A 449 17.28 22.14 24.57
CA VAL A 449 17.53 22.66 23.22
C VAL A 449 19.02 22.75 22.90
N TRP A 450 19.38 22.27 21.71
CA TRP A 450 20.53 22.68 20.94
C TRP A 450 20.07 23.70 19.90
N TYR A 451 20.40 24.98 20.09
CA TYR A 451 19.99 26.04 19.17
C TYR A 451 21.10 26.35 18.17
N ILE A 452 21.09 25.69 17.04
CA ILE A 452 22.08 25.79 15.96
C ILE A 452 21.62 26.84 14.96
N LYS A 453 22.22 28.03 14.98
CA LYS A 453 21.84 29.16 14.11
C LYS A 453 22.52 29.10 12.74
N GLU A 454 22.33 28.00 12.03
CA GLU A 454 22.93 27.74 10.74
C GLU A 454 21.85 27.37 9.72
N ASP A 455 21.94 27.98 8.52
CA ASP A 455 21.16 27.61 7.34
C ASP A 455 21.87 26.54 6.53
N ASN A 456 21.10 25.77 5.77
CA ASN A 456 21.61 24.82 4.77
C ASN A 456 22.52 23.74 5.33
N ILE A 457 22.24 23.27 6.54
CA ILE A 457 22.92 22.10 7.11
C ILE A 457 22.56 20.90 6.24
N ASP A 458 23.50 20.47 5.38
CA ASP A 458 23.28 19.37 4.46
C ASP A 458 23.52 18.00 5.09
N THR A 459 23.16 16.94 4.36
CA THR A 459 23.26 15.56 4.86
C THR A 459 24.71 15.09 5.06
N ASP A 460 25.70 15.72 4.41
CA ASP A 460 27.13 15.45 4.65
C ASP A 460 27.65 16.12 5.91
N MET A 461 27.09 17.29 6.28
CA MET A 461 27.36 17.95 7.57
C MET A 461 26.72 17.18 8.72
N ILE A 462 25.53 16.56 8.50
CA ILE A 462 24.85 15.75 9.51
C ILE A 462 25.57 14.43 9.74
N PHE A 463 25.77 13.66 8.65
CA PHE A 463 26.44 12.36 8.68
C PHE A 463 27.30 12.20 7.43
N HIS A 464 28.61 12.36 7.58
CA HIS A 464 29.54 12.48 6.47
C HIS A 464 29.58 11.21 5.62
N ASN A 465 29.76 11.36 4.29
CA ASN A 465 29.76 10.26 3.31
C ASN A 465 30.79 9.16 3.61
N ARG A 466 31.91 9.46 4.30
CA ARG A 466 32.92 8.47 4.72
C ARG A 466 32.39 7.38 5.65
N TYR A 467 31.23 7.60 6.27
CA TYR A 467 30.60 6.66 7.20
C TYR A 467 29.42 5.87 6.64
N LEU A 468 29.11 6.02 5.35
CA LEU A 468 27.94 5.37 4.73
C LEU A 468 28.03 3.83 4.71
N THR A 469 29.18 3.25 4.97
CA THR A 469 29.37 1.81 5.12
C THR A 469 28.88 1.26 6.46
N ILE A 470 28.58 2.15 7.45
CA ILE A 470 28.06 1.76 8.75
C ILE A 470 26.57 1.45 8.59
N THR A 471 26.18 0.22 8.90
CA THR A 471 24.79 -0.26 8.81
C THR A 471 24.14 -0.47 10.17
N ASP A 472 24.92 -0.59 11.26
CA ASP A 472 24.39 -0.66 12.61
C ASP A 472 24.03 0.74 13.11
N ILE A 473 22.72 0.97 13.34
CA ILE A 473 22.21 2.25 13.82
C ILE A 473 22.85 2.67 15.15
N ASN A 474 23.17 1.73 16.03
CA ASN A 474 23.77 2.04 17.34
C ASN A 474 25.18 2.63 17.21
N GLU A 475 25.87 2.39 16.11
CA GLU A 475 27.19 2.96 15.85
C GLU A 475 27.15 4.34 15.19
N MET A 476 25.99 4.75 14.62
CA MET A 476 25.88 5.98 13.83
C MET A 476 25.97 7.23 14.68
N GLY A 477 25.41 7.21 15.89
CA GLY A 477 25.28 8.40 16.74
C GLY A 477 26.60 9.12 17.01
N GLN A 478 27.69 8.40 17.20
CA GLN A 478 29.00 8.99 17.51
C GLN A 478 29.56 9.90 16.39
N TYR A 479 29.00 9.86 15.19
CA TYR A 479 29.46 10.63 14.03
C TYR A 479 28.50 11.78 13.67
N THR A 480 27.45 12.00 14.48
CA THR A 480 26.47 13.05 14.23
C THR A 480 27.13 14.42 14.36
N PHE A 481 27.04 15.23 13.31
CA PHE A 481 27.65 16.56 13.20
C PHE A 481 29.17 16.62 13.30
N ASP A 482 29.89 15.51 13.13
CA ASP A 482 31.36 15.53 13.17
C ASP A 482 31.99 16.34 12.03
N ASN A 483 31.20 16.72 11.03
CA ASN A 483 31.57 17.54 9.88
C ASN A 483 30.81 18.89 9.83
N LEU A 484 30.18 19.29 10.92
CA LEU A 484 29.56 20.62 11.07
C LEU A 484 30.48 21.51 11.89
N GLU A 485 31.00 22.57 11.26
CA GLU A 485 31.94 23.52 11.90
C GLU A 485 31.36 24.10 13.19
N GLY A 486 32.09 23.98 14.29
CA GLY A 486 31.69 24.43 15.62
C GLY A 486 30.82 23.46 16.41
N TYR A 487 30.42 22.33 15.78
CA TYR A 487 29.56 21.29 16.41
C TYR A 487 30.18 19.88 16.32
N GLU A 488 31.47 19.76 16.03
CA GLU A 488 32.16 18.47 15.82
C GLU A 488 32.15 17.59 17.07
N ASP A 489 31.88 18.17 18.22
CA ASP A 489 31.77 17.47 19.49
C ASP A 489 30.32 17.25 19.98
N PHE A 490 29.33 17.57 19.11
CA PHE A 490 27.91 17.43 19.41
C PHE A 490 27.57 16.03 19.95
N ALA A 491 28.01 14.98 19.24
CA ALA A 491 27.75 13.60 19.62
C ALA A 491 28.25 13.21 21.02
N LYS A 492 29.30 13.89 21.52
CA LYS A 492 29.86 13.68 22.87
C LYS A 492 29.09 14.43 23.96
N LYS A 493 28.41 15.52 23.61
CA LYS A 493 27.72 16.44 24.54
C LYS A 493 26.20 16.27 24.54
N ALA A 494 25.64 15.74 23.44
CA ALA A 494 24.21 15.45 23.34
C ALA A 494 23.79 14.40 24.37
N LYS A 495 22.57 14.55 24.88
CA LYS A 495 21.97 13.63 25.86
C LYS A 495 20.66 13.10 25.31
N PRO A 496 20.30 11.85 25.65
CA PRO A 496 18.95 11.35 25.35
C PRO A 496 17.91 12.34 25.90
N GLY A 497 16.94 12.67 25.03
CA GLY A 497 15.91 13.66 25.35
C GLY A 497 16.20 15.08 24.85
N ASP A 498 17.35 15.35 24.26
CA ASP A 498 17.64 16.66 23.67
C ASP A 498 16.78 16.91 22.40
N ILE A 499 16.55 18.19 22.12
CA ILE A 499 15.83 18.66 20.91
C ILE A 499 16.78 19.60 20.14
N VAL A 500 16.94 19.37 18.85
CA VAL A 500 17.72 20.26 17.97
C VAL A 500 16.78 21.31 17.37
N VAL A 501 17.15 22.57 17.44
CA VAL A 501 16.46 23.70 16.80
C VAL A 501 17.44 24.38 15.86
N THR A 502 17.08 24.50 14.58
CA THR A 502 17.94 25.04 13.54
C THR A 502 17.16 25.92 12.56
N GLN A 503 17.81 26.48 11.55
CA GLN A 503 17.22 27.43 10.63
C GLN A 503 16.76 26.77 9.32
N LYS A 504 16.98 27.41 8.18
CA LYS A 504 16.41 27.02 6.89
C LYS A 504 17.13 25.83 6.27
N ASN A 505 16.33 25.02 5.54
CA ASN A 505 16.80 24.01 4.62
C ASN A 505 17.68 22.91 5.29
N PHE A 506 17.28 22.48 6.48
CA PHE A 506 17.97 21.41 7.20
C PHE A 506 17.83 20.06 6.46
N GLY A 507 18.93 19.32 6.37
CA GLY A 507 18.95 18.02 5.69
C GLY A 507 18.90 18.13 4.17
N SER A 508 19.31 19.27 3.60
CA SER A 508 19.48 19.41 2.16
C SER A 508 20.55 18.44 1.63
N GLY A 509 20.50 18.15 0.32
CA GLY A 509 21.51 17.31 -0.34
C GLY A 509 21.07 15.89 -0.62
N SER A 510 21.98 14.93 -0.42
CA SER A 510 21.78 13.54 -0.84
C SER A 510 20.77 12.79 0.02
N SER A 511 20.03 11.85 -0.59
CA SER A 511 19.14 10.94 0.15
C SER A 511 19.94 10.00 1.06
N ARG A 512 19.90 10.23 2.37
CA ARG A 512 20.60 9.42 3.37
C ARG A 512 19.72 9.16 4.57
N GLN A 513 19.32 7.92 4.74
CA GLN A 513 18.60 7.50 5.94
C GLN A 513 19.48 7.66 7.19
N GLN A 514 20.79 7.42 7.06
CA GLN A 514 21.77 7.57 8.16
C GLN A 514 21.78 8.98 8.78
N ALA A 515 21.46 10.02 8.00
CA ALA A 515 21.36 11.39 8.52
C ALA A 515 20.15 11.60 9.47
N VAL A 516 19.20 10.68 9.49
CA VAL A 516 18.10 10.61 10.46
C VAL A 516 18.47 9.65 11.60
N ASP A 517 18.99 8.49 11.25
CA ASP A 517 19.25 7.39 12.19
C ASP A 517 20.35 7.73 13.20
N CYS A 518 21.31 8.59 12.83
CA CYS A 518 22.34 9.07 13.77
C CYS A 518 21.75 9.85 14.94
N PHE A 519 20.72 10.66 14.75
CA PHE A 519 20.03 11.34 15.85
C PHE A 519 19.22 10.37 16.71
N LYS A 520 18.56 9.40 16.09
CA LYS A 520 17.86 8.34 16.84
C LYS A 520 18.82 7.56 17.73
N SER A 521 19.99 7.25 17.23
CA SER A 521 21.07 6.55 17.95
C SER A 521 21.54 7.33 19.19
N LEU A 522 21.57 8.66 19.12
CA LEU A 522 21.91 9.53 20.27
C LEU A 522 20.76 9.72 21.25
N GLY A 523 19.55 9.30 20.89
CA GLY A 523 18.34 9.55 21.69
C GLY A 523 17.83 10.99 21.61
N VAL A 524 18.20 11.75 20.57
CA VAL A 524 17.59 13.05 20.27
C VAL A 524 16.12 12.85 19.98
N GLN A 525 15.24 13.64 20.62
CA GLN A 525 13.80 13.42 20.55
C GLN A 525 13.17 14.02 19.30
N ALA A 526 13.65 15.16 18.83
CA ALA A 526 13.09 15.87 17.69
C ALA A 526 14.09 16.86 17.07
N ILE A 527 13.82 17.27 15.83
CA ILE A 527 14.45 18.40 15.16
C ILE A 527 13.37 19.40 14.76
N LEU A 528 13.56 20.66 15.14
CA LEU A 528 12.74 21.78 14.72
C LEU A 528 13.57 22.67 13.77
N ALA A 529 13.03 23.03 12.61
CA ALA A 529 13.73 23.87 11.64
C ALA A 529 12.75 24.84 10.96
N GLU A 530 13.25 25.96 10.42
CA GLU A 530 12.40 26.83 9.61
C GLU A 530 11.95 26.16 8.31
N SER A 531 12.76 25.27 7.77
CA SER A 531 12.40 24.37 6.66
C SER A 531 13.34 23.19 6.54
N PHE A 532 12.87 22.12 5.92
CA PHE A 532 13.62 20.89 5.69
C PHE A 532 13.89 20.63 4.21
N GLY A 533 14.99 19.97 3.89
CA GLY A 533 15.17 19.34 2.59
C GLY A 533 14.12 18.25 2.40
N ALA A 534 13.38 18.28 1.27
CA ALA A 534 12.22 17.42 1.03
C ALA A 534 12.49 15.91 1.21
N ILE A 535 13.70 15.46 0.86
CA ILE A 535 14.10 14.05 1.01
C ILE A 535 14.36 13.72 2.48
N TYR A 536 15.01 14.61 3.22
CA TYR A 536 15.28 14.44 4.64
C TYR A 536 13.97 14.40 5.44
N GLU A 537 13.08 15.33 5.17
CA GLU A 537 11.75 15.40 5.78
C GLU A 537 11.00 14.09 5.62
N ARG A 538 10.96 13.56 4.39
CA ARG A 538 10.32 12.28 4.11
C ARG A 538 10.98 11.10 4.83
N ASN A 539 12.31 11.07 4.88
CA ASN A 539 13.05 10.02 5.58
C ASN A 539 12.80 10.06 7.09
N ALA A 540 12.76 11.25 7.70
CA ALA A 540 12.49 11.44 9.12
C ALA A 540 11.06 10.98 9.48
N ILE A 541 10.07 11.42 8.72
CA ILE A 541 8.66 11.01 8.90
C ILE A 541 8.54 9.48 8.80
N ASN A 542 9.10 8.88 7.73
CA ASN A 542 9.03 7.44 7.49
C ASN A 542 9.73 6.62 8.58
N ALA A 543 10.76 7.18 9.22
CA ALA A 543 11.46 6.56 10.34
C ALA A 543 10.78 6.80 11.70
N ALA A 544 9.60 7.44 11.73
CA ALA A 544 8.95 7.93 12.95
C ALA A 544 9.89 8.77 13.84
N PHE A 545 10.75 9.54 13.22
CA PHE A 545 11.58 10.51 13.91
C PHE A 545 10.91 11.89 13.82
N PRO A 546 10.52 12.51 14.96
CA PRO A 546 9.72 13.71 14.93
C PRO A 546 10.51 14.91 14.41
N ILE A 547 9.92 15.61 13.45
CA ILE A 547 10.42 16.88 12.94
C ILE A 547 9.25 17.86 12.85
N MET A 548 9.50 19.15 13.04
CA MET A 548 8.47 20.19 12.93
C MET A 548 9.04 21.44 12.29
N ALA A 549 8.35 21.96 11.27
CA ALA A 549 8.68 23.26 10.71
C ALA A 549 8.05 24.39 11.54
N TYR A 550 8.72 25.55 11.54
CA TYR A 550 8.25 26.77 12.22
C TYR A 550 8.62 28.03 11.41
N ASP A 551 7.90 29.12 11.61
CA ASP A 551 8.17 30.36 10.87
C ASP A 551 9.28 31.20 11.50
N SER A 552 9.27 31.38 12.84
CA SER A 552 10.27 32.17 13.57
C SER A 552 10.32 31.77 15.04
N MET A 553 11.54 31.73 15.61
CA MET A 553 11.78 31.48 17.04
C MET A 553 11.95 32.79 17.85
N GLU A 554 11.87 33.97 17.21
CA GLU A 554 12.16 35.26 17.88
C GLU A 554 11.25 35.51 19.09
N GLU A 555 9.97 35.22 18.98
CA GLU A 555 8.99 35.41 20.07
C GLU A 555 9.21 34.50 21.26
N LEU A 556 9.85 33.35 21.10
CA LEU A 556 10.20 32.43 22.17
C LEU A 556 11.39 32.93 23.01
N GLU A 557 12.16 33.91 22.50
CA GLU A 557 13.43 34.35 23.12
C GLU A 557 14.35 33.19 23.51
N LEU A 558 14.42 32.18 22.62
CA LEU A 558 15.09 30.90 22.86
C LEU A 558 16.60 31.07 22.93
N LYS A 559 17.20 30.40 23.92
CA LYS A 559 18.66 30.29 24.09
C LYS A 559 19.10 28.84 24.04
N ASP A 560 20.34 28.62 23.64
CA ASP A 560 20.96 27.30 23.73
C ASP A 560 20.93 26.79 25.16
N GLY A 561 20.50 25.54 25.35
CA GLY A 561 20.33 24.92 26.67
C GLY A 561 18.99 25.14 27.36
N ASP A 562 18.11 26.02 26.88
CA ASP A 562 16.75 26.18 27.40
C ASP A 562 15.96 24.87 27.27
N LYS A 563 14.90 24.72 28.07
CA LYS A 563 13.95 23.62 27.91
C LYS A 563 12.71 24.08 27.18
N ILE A 564 12.28 23.28 26.20
CA ILE A 564 11.03 23.50 25.47
C ILE A 564 10.09 22.30 25.58
N ARG A 565 8.80 22.59 25.45
CA ARG A 565 7.73 21.61 25.22
C ARG A 565 7.27 21.76 23.80
N VAL A 566 7.14 20.63 23.11
CA VAL A 566 6.63 20.55 21.74
C VAL A 566 5.43 19.63 21.71
N ASN A 567 4.32 20.12 21.17
CA ASN A 567 3.11 19.35 20.92
C ASN A 567 2.94 19.14 19.41
N PHE A 568 3.17 17.93 18.91
CA PHE A 568 3.09 17.60 17.48
C PHE A 568 1.66 17.56 16.95
N GLU A 569 0.64 17.42 17.80
CA GLU A 569 -0.76 17.42 17.37
C GLU A 569 -1.27 18.84 17.11
N THR A 570 -0.84 19.81 17.91
CA THR A 570 -1.30 21.19 17.79
C THR A 570 -0.30 22.11 17.11
N GLY A 571 0.96 21.70 16.99
CA GLY A 571 2.06 22.53 16.52
C GLY A 571 2.61 23.48 17.59
N GLU A 572 2.11 23.48 18.82
CA GLU A 572 2.55 24.41 19.87
C GLU A 572 3.97 24.09 20.34
N ILE A 573 4.82 25.12 20.35
CA ILE A 573 6.18 25.10 20.91
C ILE A 573 6.24 26.10 22.02
N THR A 574 6.53 25.66 23.26
CA THR A 574 6.58 26.50 24.47
C THR A 574 7.97 26.49 25.09
N ASN A 575 8.56 27.65 25.30
CA ASN A 575 9.77 27.80 26.10
C ASN A 575 9.40 27.75 27.60
N LEU A 576 9.88 26.72 28.30
CA LEU A 576 9.54 26.49 29.70
C LEU A 576 10.27 27.40 30.68
N GLU A 577 11.30 28.14 30.24
CA GLU A 577 12.03 29.08 31.05
C GLU A 577 11.29 30.44 31.20
N ASN A 578 10.52 30.83 30.16
CA ASN A 578 9.82 32.12 30.15
C ASN A 578 8.31 32.00 29.86
N ASN A 579 7.78 30.79 29.62
CA ASN A 579 6.37 30.47 29.30
C ASN A 579 5.84 31.14 28.01
N LYS A 580 6.71 31.51 27.09
CA LYS A 580 6.32 32.00 25.78
C LYS A 580 6.06 30.84 24.84
N SER A 581 5.08 30.98 23.92
CA SER A 581 4.71 29.94 22.95
C SER A 581 4.62 30.52 21.55
N ILE A 582 4.95 29.69 20.56
CA ILE A 582 4.72 29.92 19.13
C ILE A 582 4.00 28.73 18.53
N SER A 583 3.53 28.87 17.30
CA SER A 583 2.95 27.80 16.52
C SER A 583 3.90 27.37 15.40
N GLY A 584 4.26 26.10 15.38
CA GLY A 584 4.86 25.43 14.21
C GLY A 584 3.82 24.66 13.43
N GLU A 585 4.27 23.89 12.45
CA GLU A 585 3.40 23.03 11.61
C GLU A 585 3.03 21.76 12.39
N ALA A 586 1.75 21.64 12.76
CA ALA A 586 1.23 20.43 13.39
C ALA A 586 1.36 19.20 12.46
N PHE A 587 1.56 18.03 13.02
CA PHE A 587 1.52 16.79 12.26
C PHE A 587 0.15 16.64 11.58
N SER A 588 0.19 16.25 10.31
CA SER A 588 -1.00 15.74 9.63
C SER A 588 -1.43 14.41 10.26
N GLU A 589 -2.68 14.01 10.07
CA GLU A 589 -3.18 12.70 10.55
C GLU A 589 -2.26 11.54 10.10
N VAL A 590 -1.74 11.59 8.87
CA VAL A 590 -0.84 10.58 8.32
C VAL A 590 0.52 10.58 9.02
N GLN A 591 1.08 11.75 9.28
CA GLN A 591 2.36 11.86 10.01
C GLN A 591 2.22 11.38 11.47
N LEU A 592 1.11 11.70 12.10
CA LEU A 592 0.82 11.25 13.47
C LEU A 592 0.65 9.73 13.52
N GLU A 593 -0.05 9.14 12.54
CA GLU A 593 -0.21 7.69 12.42
C GLU A 593 1.14 6.99 12.24
N ILE A 594 1.99 7.46 11.31
CA ILE A 594 3.33 6.90 11.09
C ILE A 594 4.17 7.03 12.38
N PHE A 595 4.11 8.18 13.04
CA PHE A 595 4.86 8.44 14.28
C PHE A 595 4.44 7.48 15.40
N GLN A 596 3.13 7.31 15.62
CA GLN A 596 2.58 6.43 16.65
C GLN A 596 2.86 4.95 16.36
N ASN A 597 2.88 4.55 15.08
CA ASN A 597 3.19 3.18 14.66
C ASN A 597 4.70 2.86 14.71
N GLY A 598 5.56 3.84 14.99
CA GLY A 598 7.01 3.61 15.08
C GLY A 598 7.74 3.66 13.76
N GLY A 599 7.08 4.02 12.67
CA GLY A 599 7.62 4.16 11.32
C GLY A 599 6.62 3.82 10.23
N LEU A 600 7.06 3.99 9.00
CA LEU A 600 6.27 3.64 7.81
C LEU A 600 6.10 2.11 7.68
N PHE A 601 6.97 1.33 8.33
CA PHE A 601 7.04 -0.13 8.25
C PHE A 601 7.08 -0.75 9.65
#